data_ec4ce37cdf40408e750b40df0a4a0266
#
_entry.id   ec4ce37cdf40408e750b40df0a4a0266
#
_cell.length_a   1.000
_cell.length_b   1.000
_cell.length_c   1.000
_cell.angle_alpha   90.00
_cell.angle_beta   90.00
_cell.angle_gamma   90.00
#
_symmetry.space_group_name_H-M   'P 1'
#
loop_
_entity.id
_entity.type
_entity.pdbx_description
1 polymer ?
#
loop_
_entity_poly.entity_id
_entity_poly.type
_entity_poly.pdbx_seq_one_letter_code
_entity_poly.pdbx_strand_id
1 'polypeptide(L)'
;MKLFYKIIFLISFTLGQTYTVGEYVANFSGDICHNGDGIWSYDEHGRDRVTWINLFTSWWPSCTTEAPQAEAVLQQYTNDSLVLVAFGQDWNQPYSCTSWGTTFGLSHPIVDDINNVYWLFGTGTIPYNVVIGGDGEVLYSGAGYNQTAIIATIDQALADLPSDLDEDGFDVDVDNCPQNYNPTQADIDEDGKGDACDICDNANVYV
;
A
#
# COMPACT_ATOMS: atom_id res chain seq x y z
N MET A 1 -44.65 9.28 42.57
CA MET A 1 -44.12 10.05 41.47
C MET A 1 -43.01 9.20 40.86
N LYS A 2 -43.29 8.45 39.76
CA LYS A 2 -42.32 7.55 39.10
C LYS A 2 -41.63 8.33 37.97
N LEU A 3 -40.34 8.55 38.15
CA LEU A 3 -39.50 9.20 37.15
C LEU A 3 -39.16 8.16 36.06
N PHE A 4 -39.67 8.33 34.83
CA PHE A 4 -39.30 7.56 33.68
C PHE A 4 -38.01 8.18 33.06
N TYR A 5 -36.86 7.52 33.23
CA TYR A 5 -35.66 7.84 32.47
C TYR A 5 -35.86 7.34 31.03
N LYS A 6 -36.01 8.25 30.09
CA LYS A 6 -35.89 7.94 28.67
C LYS A 6 -34.40 7.76 28.37
N ILE A 7 -33.97 6.51 28.15
CA ILE A 7 -32.67 6.20 27.58
C ILE A 7 -32.76 6.57 26.11
N ILE A 8 -32.10 7.66 25.72
CA ILE A 8 -31.88 8.02 24.30
C ILE A 8 -30.69 7.17 23.81
N PHE A 9 -31.00 6.15 23.01
CA PHE A 9 -29.99 5.46 22.23
C PHE A 9 -29.51 6.41 21.11
N LEU A 10 -28.37 7.03 21.30
CA LEU A 10 -27.63 7.67 20.22
C LEU A 10 -27.06 6.55 19.32
N ILE A 11 -27.72 6.28 18.20
CA ILE A 11 -27.18 5.47 17.14
C ILE A 11 -26.12 6.37 16.45
N SER A 12 -24.87 6.19 16.81
CA SER A 12 -23.75 6.75 16.04
C SER A 12 -23.73 6.02 14.70
N PHE A 13 -24.22 6.65 13.66
CA PHE A 13 -23.84 6.29 12.30
C PHE A 13 -22.37 6.68 12.15
N THR A 14 -21.47 5.73 12.24
CA THR A 14 -20.12 5.90 11.70
C THR A 14 -20.28 5.93 10.20
N LEU A 15 -20.41 7.10 9.62
CA LEU A 15 -20.07 7.33 8.23
C LEU A 15 -18.60 6.92 8.12
N GLY A 16 -18.26 6.07 7.14
CA GLY A 16 -16.88 5.63 6.93
C GLY A 16 -15.97 6.85 6.95
N GLN A 17 -14.92 6.77 7.75
CA GLN A 17 -13.97 7.87 7.89
C GLN A 17 -13.26 8.02 6.55
N THR A 18 -13.41 9.16 5.91
CA THR A 18 -12.66 9.50 4.70
C THR A 18 -11.38 10.18 5.14
N TYR A 19 -10.23 9.56 4.92
CA TYR A 19 -8.93 10.16 5.21
C TYR A 19 -8.61 11.27 4.21
N THR A 20 -8.16 12.40 4.73
CA THR A 20 -7.68 13.54 3.96
C THR A 20 -6.20 13.80 4.25
N VAL A 21 -5.55 14.65 3.46
CA VAL A 21 -4.15 15.03 3.69
C VAL A 21 -3.96 15.58 5.11
N GLY A 22 -2.95 15.06 5.82
CA GLY A 22 -2.63 15.37 7.21
C GLY A 22 -3.26 14.40 8.23
N GLU A 23 -4.07 13.44 7.81
CA GLU A 23 -4.66 12.44 8.70
C GLU A 23 -3.87 11.13 8.64
N TYR A 24 -3.83 10.43 9.78
CA TYR A 24 -3.12 9.15 9.92
C TYR A 24 -4.08 7.97 9.69
N VAL A 25 -3.64 7.02 8.86
CA VAL A 25 -4.48 5.88 8.50
C VAL A 25 -4.41 4.78 9.55
N ALA A 26 -5.56 4.13 9.78
CA ALA A 26 -5.59 2.82 10.42
C ALA A 26 -5.35 1.72 9.38
N ASN A 27 -5.16 0.46 9.84
CA ASN A 27 -5.00 -0.67 8.93
C ASN A 27 -6.21 -0.84 8.01
N PHE A 28 -5.93 -1.16 6.75
CA PHE A 28 -6.90 -1.57 5.75
C PHE A 28 -6.30 -2.68 4.88
N SER A 29 -7.13 -3.46 4.23
CA SER A 29 -6.68 -4.66 3.53
C SER A 29 -7.61 -5.07 2.41
N GLY A 30 -7.16 -5.97 1.54
CA GLY A 30 -7.94 -6.63 0.53
C GLY A 30 -7.24 -7.86 -0.05
N ASP A 31 -7.98 -8.70 -0.78
CA ASP A 31 -7.43 -9.91 -1.35
C ASP A 31 -6.58 -9.62 -2.58
N ILE A 32 -5.33 -10.08 -2.59
CA ILE A 32 -4.45 -9.96 -3.76
C ILE A 32 -4.97 -10.88 -4.85
N CYS A 33 -5.14 -10.35 -6.04
CA CYS A 33 -5.64 -11.09 -7.19
C CYS A 33 -4.67 -11.09 -8.39
N HIS A 34 -3.56 -10.35 -8.29
CA HIS A 34 -2.44 -10.37 -9.24
C HIS A 34 -1.17 -9.86 -8.57
N ASN A 35 -0.01 -10.42 -8.93
CA ASN A 35 1.31 -10.14 -8.36
C ASN A 35 1.39 -10.33 -6.85
N GLY A 36 1.13 -11.55 -6.44
CA GLY A 36 1.11 -12.05 -5.07
C GLY A 36 -0.09 -12.93 -4.81
N ASP A 37 -0.19 -13.40 -3.59
CA ASP A 37 -1.28 -14.23 -3.08
C ASP A 37 -1.63 -13.81 -1.65
N GLY A 38 -2.79 -14.28 -1.17
CA GLY A 38 -3.28 -13.94 0.17
C GLY A 38 -3.85 -12.53 0.29
N ILE A 39 -3.57 -11.89 1.41
CA ILE A 39 -4.13 -10.59 1.78
C ILE A 39 -3.03 -9.55 1.76
N TRP A 40 -3.23 -8.45 1.02
CA TRP A 40 -2.46 -7.24 1.22
C TRP A 40 -3.05 -6.44 2.38
N SER A 41 -2.25 -6.07 3.36
CA SER A 41 -2.65 -5.18 4.45
C SER A 41 -1.67 -4.03 4.61
N TYR A 42 -2.17 -2.87 5.02
CA TYR A 42 -1.31 -1.71 5.23
C TYR A 42 -0.29 -1.95 6.36
N ASP A 43 -0.71 -2.61 7.45
CA ASP A 43 0.17 -2.88 8.60
C ASP A 43 1.36 -3.80 8.24
N GLU A 44 1.20 -4.72 7.28
CA GLU A 44 2.25 -5.68 6.91
C GLU A 44 3.08 -5.23 5.72
N HIS A 45 2.48 -4.45 4.79
CA HIS A 45 3.10 -4.18 3.50
C HIS A 45 3.39 -2.69 3.25
N GLY A 46 2.68 -1.81 3.94
CA GLY A 46 2.75 -0.36 3.70
C GLY A 46 3.33 0.45 4.86
N ARG A 47 3.23 -0.08 6.10
CA ARG A 47 3.73 0.62 7.28
C ARG A 47 5.26 0.74 7.21
N ASP A 48 5.80 1.85 7.70
CA ASP A 48 7.22 2.19 7.70
C ASP A 48 7.82 2.36 6.28
N ARG A 49 6.94 2.45 5.26
CA ARG A 49 7.28 2.68 3.86
C ARG A 49 6.43 3.80 3.28
N VAL A 50 6.93 4.42 2.24
CA VAL A 50 6.08 5.29 1.41
C VAL A 50 5.13 4.42 0.61
N THR A 51 3.82 4.58 0.83
CA THR A 51 2.81 3.77 0.15
C THR A 51 2.04 4.63 -0.85
N TRP A 52 2.13 4.28 -2.13
CA TRP A 52 1.29 4.86 -3.17
C TRP A 52 0.13 3.93 -3.46
N ILE A 53 -1.09 4.40 -3.26
CA ILE A 53 -2.34 3.67 -3.55
C ILE A 53 -2.95 4.22 -4.82
N ASN A 54 -3.23 3.34 -5.78
CA ASN A 54 -4.04 3.63 -6.95
C ASN A 54 -5.41 2.96 -6.80
N LEU A 55 -6.49 3.76 -6.87
CA LEU A 55 -7.87 3.32 -6.72
C LEU A 55 -8.57 3.45 -8.07
N PHE A 56 -9.10 2.34 -8.61
CA PHE A 56 -9.56 2.31 -9.99
C PHE A 56 -10.76 1.38 -10.23
N THR A 57 -11.36 1.48 -11.42
CA THR A 57 -12.30 0.47 -11.96
C THR A 57 -11.76 -0.08 -13.27
N SER A 58 -12.07 -1.35 -13.55
CA SER A 58 -11.50 -2.07 -14.71
C SER A 58 -12.02 -1.58 -16.06
N TRP A 59 -13.14 -0.84 -16.10
CA TRP A 59 -13.82 -0.41 -17.32
C TRP A 59 -13.60 1.07 -17.70
N TRP A 60 -13.03 1.89 -16.77
CA TRP A 60 -12.93 3.33 -17.01
C TRP A 60 -11.70 3.69 -17.86
N PRO A 61 -11.88 4.41 -19.00
CA PRO A 61 -10.76 4.70 -19.91
C PRO A 61 -9.59 5.45 -19.30
N SER A 62 -9.81 6.34 -18.33
CA SER A 62 -8.73 7.02 -17.65
C SER A 62 -7.88 6.06 -16.81
N CYS A 63 -8.51 5.04 -16.19
CA CYS A 63 -7.78 4.02 -15.42
C CYS A 63 -6.91 3.15 -16.34
N THR A 64 -7.41 2.76 -17.53
CA THR A 64 -6.61 2.00 -18.51
C THR A 64 -5.43 2.80 -19.06
N THR A 65 -5.55 4.12 -19.13
CA THR A 65 -4.45 5.02 -19.55
C THR A 65 -3.42 5.21 -18.44
N GLU A 66 -3.87 5.32 -17.21
CA GLU A 66 -3.02 5.56 -16.04
C GLU A 66 -2.18 4.35 -15.66
N ALA A 67 -2.75 3.14 -15.68
CA ALA A 67 -2.10 1.93 -15.18
C ALA A 67 -0.66 1.73 -15.73
N PRO A 68 -0.38 1.75 -17.04
CA PRO A 68 0.99 1.63 -17.54
C PRO A 68 1.87 2.84 -17.23
N GLN A 69 1.29 4.01 -16.98
CA GLN A 69 2.04 5.21 -16.60
C GLN A 69 2.49 5.13 -15.14
N ALA A 70 1.63 4.65 -14.25
CA ALA A 70 1.96 4.40 -12.84
C ALA A 70 3.07 3.34 -12.73
N GLU A 71 2.97 2.24 -13.50
CA GLU A 71 4.02 1.23 -13.58
C GLU A 71 5.36 1.84 -14.06
N ALA A 72 5.33 2.67 -15.10
CA ALA A 72 6.54 3.31 -15.60
C ALA A 72 7.17 4.30 -14.59
N VAL A 73 6.39 4.87 -13.69
CA VAL A 73 6.90 5.66 -12.56
C VAL A 73 7.50 4.75 -11.50
N LEU A 74 6.80 3.67 -11.11
CA LEU A 74 7.31 2.72 -10.12
C LEU A 74 8.68 2.16 -10.53
N GLN A 75 8.88 1.83 -11.80
CA GLN A 75 10.14 1.31 -12.33
C GLN A 75 11.33 2.29 -12.26
N GLN A 76 11.11 3.54 -11.88
CA GLN A 76 12.19 4.52 -11.66
C GLN A 76 12.75 4.44 -10.25
N TYR A 77 12.04 3.79 -9.33
CA TYR A 77 12.45 3.58 -7.96
C TYR A 77 12.99 2.16 -7.79
N THR A 78 14.15 2.04 -7.17
CA THR A 78 14.88 0.77 -7.04
C THR A 78 14.97 0.26 -5.61
N ASN A 79 14.42 1.01 -4.65
CA ASN A 79 14.44 0.62 -3.25
C ASN A 79 13.07 0.10 -2.79
N ASP A 80 13.07 -0.75 -1.80
CA ASP A 80 11.87 -1.36 -1.23
C ASP A 80 11.09 -0.41 -0.30
N SER A 81 11.58 0.83 -0.10
CA SER A 81 10.91 1.83 0.72
C SER A 81 9.69 2.47 0.04
N LEU A 82 9.50 2.26 -1.26
CA LEU A 82 8.29 2.62 -1.99
C LEU A 82 7.46 1.38 -2.30
N VAL A 83 6.21 1.38 -1.86
CA VAL A 83 5.20 0.37 -2.21
C VAL A 83 4.13 1.01 -3.09
N LEU A 84 3.91 0.50 -4.29
CA LEU A 84 2.70 0.77 -5.06
C LEU A 84 1.74 -0.41 -4.91
N VAL A 85 0.50 -0.13 -4.56
CA VAL A 85 -0.60 -1.09 -4.54
C VAL A 85 -1.83 -0.51 -5.25
N ALA A 86 -2.49 -1.31 -6.08
CA ALA A 86 -3.68 -0.87 -6.79
C ALA A 86 -4.92 -1.63 -6.32
N PHE A 87 -5.91 -0.90 -5.80
CA PHE A 87 -7.21 -1.44 -5.40
C PHE A 87 -8.21 -1.23 -6.52
N GLY A 88 -8.68 -2.33 -7.10
CA GLY A 88 -9.59 -2.33 -8.22
C GLY A 88 -10.95 -2.88 -7.88
N GLN A 89 -11.96 -2.38 -8.59
CA GLN A 89 -13.36 -2.82 -8.48
C GLN A 89 -14.02 -2.94 -9.86
N ASP A 90 -15.24 -3.45 -9.89
CA ASP A 90 -16.05 -3.61 -11.13
C ASP A 90 -15.36 -4.50 -12.19
N TRP A 91 -14.91 -5.66 -11.74
CA TRP A 91 -14.23 -6.63 -12.59
C TRP A 91 -15.12 -7.23 -13.70
N ASN A 92 -14.44 -7.80 -14.73
CA ASN A 92 -15.07 -8.43 -15.91
C ASN A 92 -15.80 -7.45 -16.84
N GLN A 93 -15.35 -6.18 -16.87
CA GLN A 93 -15.89 -5.13 -17.71
C GLN A 93 -14.77 -4.26 -18.35
N PRO A 94 -13.95 -4.71 -19.30
CA PRO A 94 -13.81 -6.08 -19.84
C PRO A 94 -12.77 -6.94 -19.07
N TYR A 95 -12.01 -6.37 -18.15
CA TYR A 95 -10.89 -7.05 -17.52
C TYR A 95 -11.30 -7.73 -16.21
N SER A 96 -10.86 -8.98 -16.01
CA SER A 96 -10.73 -9.55 -14.68
C SER A 96 -9.53 -8.96 -13.98
N CYS A 97 -9.38 -9.13 -12.67
CA CYS A 97 -8.22 -8.66 -11.95
C CYS A 97 -6.90 -9.17 -12.56
N THR A 98 -6.76 -10.48 -12.72
CA THR A 98 -5.57 -11.08 -13.31
C THR A 98 -5.31 -10.59 -14.74
N SER A 99 -6.37 -10.44 -15.57
CA SER A 99 -6.20 -9.95 -16.92
C SER A 99 -5.83 -8.46 -16.97
N TRP A 100 -6.24 -7.66 -15.99
CA TRP A 100 -5.82 -6.27 -15.85
C TRP A 100 -4.30 -6.19 -15.65
N GLY A 101 -3.78 -6.82 -14.62
CA GLY A 101 -2.34 -6.80 -14.34
C GLY A 101 -1.51 -7.33 -15.51
N THR A 102 -1.93 -8.45 -16.13
CA THR A 102 -1.23 -9.04 -17.28
C THR A 102 -1.29 -8.14 -18.52
N THR A 103 -2.45 -7.53 -18.82
CA THR A 103 -2.62 -6.70 -20.01
C THR A 103 -1.76 -5.45 -19.97
N PHE A 104 -1.66 -4.82 -18.81
CA PHE A 104 -0.90 -3.58 -18.63
C PHE A 104 0.55 -3.82 -18.15
N GLY A 105 0.97 -5.08 -17.94
CA GLY A 105 2.33 -5.46 -17.56
C GLY A 105 2.72 -4.92 -16.19
N LEU A 106 1.78 -4.93 -15.24
CA LEU A 106 1.97 -4.36 -13.91
C LEU A 106 2.78 -5.30 -13.03
N SER A 107 3.77 -4.79 -12.31
CA SER A 107 4.64 -5.54 -11.40
C SER A 107 4.23 -5.44 -9.92
N HIS A 108 3.38 -4.48 -9.58
CA HIS A 108 2.88 -4.26 -8.22
C HIS A 108 1.62 -5.11 -7.93
N PRO A 109 1.28 -5.33 -6.64
CA PRO A 109 0.07 -6.04 -6.25
C PRO A 109 -1.20 -5.34 -6.74
N ILE A 110 -2.10 -6.13 -7.33
CA ILE A 110 -3.46 -5.73 -7.62
C ILE A 110 -4.38 -6.41 -6.61
N VAL A 111 -5.18 -5.62 -5.96
CA VAL A 111 -6.06 -6.04 -4.86
C VAL A 111 -7.52 -5.86 -5.26
N ASP A 112 -8.36 -6.84 -4.95
CA ASP A 112 -9.80 -6.71 -5.11
C ASP A 112 -10.36 -5.85 -3.97
N ASP A 113 -10.96 -4.70 -4.32
CA ASP A 113 -11.50 -3.73 -3.35
C ASP A 113 -12.85 -4.15 -2.76
N ILE A 114 -12.96 -5.42 -2.38
CA ILE A 114 -14.15 -5.99 -1.73
C ILE A 114 -14.44 -5.34 -0.37
N ASN A 115 -13.41 -4.81 0.28
CA ASN A 115 -13.51 -4.15 1.58
C ASN A 115 -13.82 -2.65 1.48
N ASN A 116 -14.03 -2.13 0.26
CA ASN A 116 -14.35 -0.74 -0.02
C ASN A 116 -13.30 0.27 0.50
N VAL A 117 -12.02 -0.05 0.33
CA VAL A 117 -10.87 0.82 0.65
C VAL A 117 -10.99 2.14 -0.09
N TYR A 118 -11.57 2.13 -1.31
CA TYR A 118 -11.88 3.35 -2.05
C TYR A 118 -12.58 4.41 -1.19
N TRP A 119 -13.57 4.04 -0.37
CA TRP A 119 -14.33 5.00 0.43
C TRP A 119 -13.59 5.52 1.68
N LEU A 120 -12.41 4.98 1.99
CA LEU A 120 -11.54 5.55 3.01
C LEU A 120 -10.87 6.85 2.52
N PHE A 121 -10.66 6.98 1.21
CA PHE A 121 -9.89 8.06 0.59
C PHE A 121 -10.67 8.81 -0.51
N GLY A 122 -11.43 8.08 -1.32
CA GLY A 122 -12.06 8.59 -2.55
C GLY A 122 -13.30 9.45 -2.31
N THR A 123 -13.52 10.38 -3.22
CA THR A 123 -14.61 11.35 -3.17
C THR A 123 -15.67 11.13 -4.27
N GLY A 124 -15.73 9.93 -4.86
CA GLY A 124 -16.68 9.58 -5.92
C GLY A 124 -16.11 9.72 -7.35
N THR A 125 -14.82 10.00 -7.49
CA THR A 125 -14.15 10.13 -8.80
C THR A 125 -13.01 9.09 -8.91
N ILE A 126 -12.86 8.48 -10.08
CA ILE A 126 -11.80 7.52 -10.41
C ILE A 126 -11.12 7.89 -11.75
N PRO A 127 -9.83 7.54 -11.93
CA PRO A 127 -8.93 6.99 -10.93
C PRO A 127 -8.70 7.94 -9.76
N TYR A 128 -8.24 7.43 -8.64
CA TYR A 128 -7.93 8.22 -7.46
C TYR A 128 -6.60 7.77 -6.89
N ASN A 129 -5.74 8.71 -6.51
CA ASN A 129 -4.38 8.43 -6.05
C ASN A 129 -4.15 8.98 -4.65
N VAL A 130 -3.48 8.18 -3.83
CA VAL A 130 -3.12 8.54 -2.45
C VAL A 130 -1.65 8.20 -2.24
N VAL A 131 -0.90 9.08 -1.59
CA VAL A 131 0.45 8.78 -1.08
C VAL A 131 0.42 8.93 0.43
N ILE A 132 0.90 7.89 1.10
CA ILE A 132 1.01 7.80 2.56
C ILE A 132 2.49 7.76 2.91
N GLY A 133 2.92 8.56 3.87
CA GLY A 133 4.26 8.56 4.42
C GLY A 133 4.55 7.32 5.28
N GLY A 134 5.81 7.07 5.62
CA GLY A 134 6.20 5.93 6.45
C GLY A 134 5.57 5.94 7.84
N ASP A 135 5.26 7.11 8.38
CA ASP A 135 4.57 7.27 9.67
C ASP A 135 3.05 7.05 9.61
N GLY A 136 2.49 6.87 8.41
CA GLY A 136 1.06 6.66 8.18
C GLY A 136 0.26 7.92 7.89
N GLU A 137 0.90 9.08 7.76
CA GLU A 137 0.23 10.32 7.37
C GLU A 137 -0.11 10.32 5.88
N VAL A 138 -1.33 10.72 5.52
CA VAL A 138 -1.72 10.95 4.12
C VAL A 138 -1.06 12.24 3.64
N LEU A 139 -0.11 12.12 2.71
CA LEU A 139 0.65 13.25 2.16
C LEU A 139 0.07 13.79 0.86
N TYR A 140 -0.59 12.93 0.09
CA TYR A 140 -1.30 13.29 -1.14
C TYR A 140 -2.61 12.50 -1.24
N SER A 141 -3.66 13.16 -1.71
CA SER A 141 -4.96 12.54 -1.97
C SER A 141 -5.64 13.31 -3.10
N GLY A 142 -5.90 12.67 -4.24
CA GLY A 142 -6.42 13.39 -5.40
C GLY A 142 -7.06 12.53 -6.48
N ALA A 143 -8.11 13.09 -7.09
CA ALA A 143 -8.78 12.51 -8.25
C ALA A 143 -7.96 12.69 -9.53
N GLY A 144 -7.96 11.66 -10.38
CA GLY A 144 -7.18 11.61 -11.62
C GLY A 144 -5.70 11.37 -11.37
N TYR A 145 -4.90 11.44 -12.44
CA TYR A 145 -3.47 11.15 -12.42
C TYR A 145 -2.65 12.44 -12.56
N ASN A 146 -2.27 13.01 -11.43
CA ASN A 146 -1.33 14.12 -11.41
C ASN A 146 0.09 13.61 -11.15
N GLN A 147 0.70 13.04 -12.18
CA GLN A 147 2.02 12.40 -12.11
C GLN A 147 3.07 13.30 -11.44
N THR A 148 3.11 14.58 -11.79
CA THR A 148 4.11 15.51 -11.23
C THR A 148 3.95 15.69 -9.73
N ALA A 149 2.72 15.84 -9.24
CA ALA A 149 2.48 16.00 -7.81
C ALA A 149 2.74 14.67 -7.06
N ILE A 150 2.33 13.53 -7.63
CA ILE A 150 2.56 12.22 -7.05
C ILE A 150 4.07 11.96 -6.88
N ILE A 151 4.86 12.13 -7.95
CA ILE A 151 6.32 11.95 -7.91
C ILE A 151 6.95 12.88 -6.87
N ALA A 152 6.62 14.16 -6.90
CA ALA A 152 7.18 15.12 -5.94
C ALA A 152 6.85 14.77 -4.48
N THR A 153 5.65 14.25 -4.22
CA THR A 153 5.26 13.79 -2.88
C THR A 153 6.02 12.52 -2.48
N ILE A 154 6.16 11.56 -3.39
CA ILE A 154 6.91 10.32 -3.15
C ILE A 154 8.39 10.66 -2.85
N ASP A 155 9.03 11.48 -3.69
CA ASP A 155 10.43 11.87 -3.51
C ASP A 155 10.68 12.54 -2.16
N GLN A 156 9.77 13.45 -1.75
CA GLN A 156 9.86 14.10 -0.45
C GLN A 156 9.64 13.11 0.69
N ALA A 157 8.63 12.24 0.58
CA ALA A 157 8.33 11.25 1.61
C ALA A 157 9.48 10.24 1.79
N LEU A 158 10.12 9.81 0.70
CA LEU A 158 11.29 8.93 0.75
C LEU A 158 12.49 9.61 1.42
N ALA A 159 12.68 10.92 1.17
CA ALA A 159 13.74 11.69 1.80
C ALA A 159 13.51 11.94 3.30
N ASP A 160 12.25 11.89 3.74
CA ASP A 160 11.85 12.09 5.13
C ASP A 160 11.82 10.78 5.95
N LEU A 161 11.98 9.61 5.29
CA LEU A 161 12.09 8.34 6.01
C LEU A 161 13.35 8.33 6.88
N PRO A 162 13.29 7.72 8.08
CA PRO A 162 14.50 7.41 8.85
C PRO A 162 15.49 6.60 8.01
N SER A 163 16.77 6.88 8.14
CA SER A 163 17.81 6.10 7.44
C SER A 163 17.96 4.68 8.00
N ASP A 164 17.62 4.49 9.28
CA ASP A 164 17.56 3.22 9.99
C ASP A 164 16.13 3.05 10.49
N LEU A 165 15.37 2.14 9.86
CA LEU A 165 13.92 2.01 10.07
C LEU A 165 13.56 1.20 11.32
N ASP A 166 14.41 0.24 11.71
CA ASP A 166 14.16 -0.66 12.85
C ASP A 166 15.12 -0.43 14.02
N GLU A 167 16.00 0.60 13.90
CA GLU A 167 16.95 1.05 14.92
C GLU A 167 17.97 -0.02 15.31
N ASP A 168 18.37 -0.90 14.38
CA ASP A 168 19.35 -1.95 14.62
C ASP A 168 20.81 -1.53 14.38
N GLY A 169 21.01 -0.33 13.83
CA GLY A 169 22.32 0.28 13.57
C GLY A 169 22.78 0.18 12.12
N PHE A 170 21.94 -0.35 11.22
CA PHE A 170 22.20 -0.38 9.79
C PHE A 170 21.17 0.49 9.05
N ASP A 171 21.67 1.31 8.12
CA ASP A 171 20.82 2.11 7.27
C ASP A 171 20.07 1.20 6.27
N VAL A 172 18.85 1.57 5.87
CA VAL A 172 17.95 0.79 5.03
C VAL A 172 18.55 0.31 3.71
N ASP A 173 19.54 1.02 3.17
CA ASP A 173 20.20 0.69 1.90
C ASP A 173 21.33 -0.36 2.05
N VAL A 174 21.70 -0.71 3.27
CA VAL A 174 22.73 -1.73 3.59
C VAL A 174 22.23 -2.81 4.54
N ASP A 175 21.02 -2.65 5.07
CA ASP A 175 20.36 -3.59 5.96
C ASP A 175 19.70 -4.73 5.17
N ASN A 176 19.99 -5.97 5.56
CA ASN A 176 19.42 -7.15 4.92
C ASN A 176 18.02 -7.53 5.43
N CYS A 177 17.52 -6.81 6.46
CA CYS A 177 16.14 -6.91 6.97
C CYS A 177 15.59 -5.56 7.43
N PRO A 178 15.40 -4.55 6.57
CA PRO A 178 15.19 -3.14 6.93
C PRO A 178 14.01 -2.80 7.84
N GLN A 179 13.22 -3.76 8.24
CA GLN A 179 12.05 -3.59 9.11
C GLN A 179 12.04 -4.57 10.31
N ASN A 180 13.10 -5.37 10.46
CA ASN A 180 13.17 -6.39 11.49
C ASN A 180 14.52 -6.30 12.19
N TYR A 181 14.55 -5.72 13.37
CA TYR A 181 15.74 -5.55 14.20
C TYR A 181 16.65 -6.78 14.19
N ASN A 182 17.77 -6.70 13.50
CA ASN A 182 18.73 -7.78 13.35
C ASN A 182 20.19 -7.30 13.30
N PRO A 183 20.70 -6.66 14.36
CA PRO A 183 22.00 -6.00 14.39
C PRO A 183 23.20 -6.91 14.12
N THR A 184 23.00 -8.19 13.90
CA THR A 184 24.02 -9.16 13.47
C THR A 184 24.10 -9.31 11.96
N GLN A 185 23.07 -8.85 11.24
CA GLN A 185 22.94 -8.99 9.79
C GLN A 185 23.18 -10.43 9.29
N ALA A 186 22.71 -11.42 10.10
CA ALA A 186 22.88 -12.84 9.78
C ALA A 186 22.08 -13.19 8.51
N ASP A 187 22.72 -13.94 7.61
CA ASP A 187 22.20 -14.41 6.34
C ASP A 187 22.88 -15.75 6.05
N ILE A 188 22.21 -16.85 6.42
CA ILE A 188 22.80 -18.21 6.43
C ILE A 188 22.95 -18.76 5.01
N ASP A 189 22.05 -18.42 4.11
CA ASP A 189 22.08 -18.94 2.73
C ASP A 189 22.69 -17.98 1.71
N GLU A 190 23.10 -16.77 2.18
CA GLU A 190 23.80 -15.75 1.43
C GLU A 190 23.02 -15.25 0.19
N ASP A 191 21.68 -15.20 0.30
CA ASP A 191 20.84 -14.72 -0.80
C ASP A 191 20.62 -13.19 -0.79
N GLY A 192 21.09 -12.51 0.29
CA GLY A 192 21.00 -11.07 0.49
C GLY A 192 19.81 -10.64 1.34
N LYS A 193 18.99 -11.58 1.81
CA LYS A 193 17.92 -11.36 2.75
C LYS A 193 18.27 -11.98 4.09
N GLY A 194 18.23 -11.22 5.16
CA GLY A 194 18.67 -11.70 6.47
C GLY A 194 17.72 -12.72 7.09
N ASP A 195 18.27 -13.63 7.90
CA ASP A 195 17.56 -14.69 8.61
C ASP A 195 16.34 -14.18 9.41
N ALA A 196 16.37 -12.94 9.85
CA ALA A 196 15.31 -12.34 10.66
C ALA A 196 14.02 -12.05 9.86
N CYS A 197 14.13 -11.87 8.56
CA CYS A 197 13.03 -11.55 7.67
C CYS A 197 12.85 -12.56 6.52
N ASP A 198 13.77 -13.51 6.37
CA ASP A 198 13.66 -14.59 5.40
C ASP A 198 12.98 -15.81 6.02
N ILE A 199 11.92 -16.29 5.36
CA ILE A 199 11.22 -17.53 5.71
C ILE A 199 11.85 -18.77 5.07
N CYS A 200 12.86 -18.57 4.21
CA CYS A 200 13.52 -19.64 3.44
C CYS A 200 14.97 -19.92 3.90
N ASP A 201 15.43 -19.31 4.99
CA ASP A 201 16.78 -19.44 5.57
C ASP A 201 17.27 -20.87 5.81
N ASN A 202 16.38 -21.86 5.67
CA ASN A 202 16.65 -23.29 5.87
C ASN A 202 16.76 -24.08 4.55
N ALA A 203 16.91 -23.45 3.40
CA ALA A 203 16.94 -24.15 2.11
C ALA A 203 18.07 -25.19 1.97
N ASN A 204 19.03 -25.23 2.90
CA ASN A 204 20.14 -26.19 2.91
C ASN A 204 20.09 -27.28 3.97
N VAL A 205 18.98 -27.54 4.62
CA VAL A 205 18.83 -28.74 5.45
C VAL A 205 18.43 -29.93 4.60
N TYR A 206 19.31 -30.34 3.69
CA TYR A 206 19.29 -31.71 3.16
C TYR A 206 20.18 -32.58 4.06
N VAL A 207 19.56 -33.34 4.91
CA VAL A 207 20.16 -34.51 5.55
C VAL A 207 19.91 -35.73 4.70
#